data_1d5e621d98d0211d3a9096f75544d089
#
_entry.id   1d5e621d98d0211d3a9096f75544d089
#
_cell.length_a   1.000
_cell.length_b   1.000
_cell.length_c   1.000
_cell.angle_alpha   90.00
_cell.angle_beta   90.00
_cell.angle_gamma   90.00
#
_symmetry.space_group_name_H-M   'P 1'
#
loop_
_entity.id
_entity.type
_entity.pdbx_description
1 polymer ?
#
loop_
_entity_poly.entity_id
_entity_poly.type
_entity_poly.pdbx_seq_one_letter_code
_entity_poly.pdbx_strand_id
1 'polypeptide(L)'
;MKTSRFMRLPRFDSLVIGLTLLCQPVLSHAAAPELPGVDVKDLDDAEITILVDVLEAQFDPCGKPRSLMEAVKDSANCPIAPRLANFAVGQIQRGQSKRQVVKELLKEQKRLTVKHEFTVTGRPSVGPATAKVTVVEFFDFQCPHCKTVASKVPSIVKKRGDVRIVYKQYPLEFHPAAKSAAIVAVAASGQGKWQAIHDLFFDNQDKLDDALVEKLAKDAGLDAAKLDAGKAAAQAIVEIDRREGDAAGIEGTPSFFVNGRLVDFEELEQAIDEAAKAK
;
A
#
# COMPACT_ATOMS: atom_id res chain seq x y z
N MET A 1 12.01 47.88 99.10
CA MET A 1 12.11 48.23 97.70
C MET A 1 13.48 47.83 97.23
N LYS A 2 13.65 46.65 96.71
CA LYS A 2 14.89 46.15 96.06
C LYS A 2 14.55 45.32 94.88
N THR A 3 14.83 45.78 93.71
CA THR A 3 14.64 45.13 92.41
C THR A 3 15.77 44.13 92.21
N SER A 4 15.44 42.89 92.10
CA SER A 4 16.36 41.82 91.72
C SER A 4 16.32 41.62 90.16
N ARG A 5 17.47 41.75 89.57
CA ARG A 5 17.77 41.62 88.18
C ARG A 5 18.10 40.15 87.90
N PHE A 6 17.24 39.40 87.22
CA PHE A 6 17.55 38.05 86.72
C PHE A 6 18.19 38.14 85.32
N MET A 7 19.36 37.60 85.22
CA MET A 7 20.16 37.48 84.02
C MET A 7 19.63 36.26 83.18
N ARG A 8 19.17 36.53 81.98
CA ARG A 8 18.78 35.46 81.07
C ARG A 8 19.97 35.02 80.24
N LEU A 9 20.25 33.69 80.22
CA LEU A 9 21.20 33.04 79.34
C LEU A 9 20.61 32.85 77.92
N PRO A 10 21.40 32.94 76.85
CA PRO A 10 20.90 32.70 75.49
C PRO A 10 20.67 31.21 75.22
N ARG A 11 19.51 30.92 74.68
CA ARG A 11 19.23 29.61 74.16
C ARG A 11 19.92 29.44 72.81
N PHE A 12 20.74 28.40 72.64
CA PHE A 12 21.23 27.90 71.36
C PHE A 12 20.12 27.11 70.69
N ASP A 13 19.54 27.66 69.64
CA ASP A 13 18.67 26.93 68.78
C ASP A 13 19.52 26.04 67.86
N SER A 14 19.43 24.73 68.05
CA SER A 14 20.04 23.74 67.16
C SER A 14 19.22 23.67 65.88
N LEU A 15 19.76 24.25 64.81
CA LEU A 15 19.23 24.15 63.48
C LEU A 15 19.45 22.69 62.92
N VAL A 16 18.45 21.83 63.03
CA VAL A 16 18.48 20.52 62.43
C VAL A 16 18.13 20.70 60.93
N ILE A 17 19.18 20.73 60.08
CA ILE A 17 19.03 20.69 58.64
C ILE A 17 18.62 19.25 58.27
N GLY A 18 17.32 19.04 58.12
CA GLY A 18 16.77 17.81 57.56
C GLY A 18 17.10 17.71 56.09
N LEU A 19 18.08 16.89 55.73
CA LEU A 19 18.40 16.52 54.36
C LEU A 19 17.30 15.57 53.86
N THR A 20 16.23 16.12 53.28
CA THR A 20 15.21 15.31 52.56
C THR A 20 15.82 14.83 51.25
N LEU A 21 16.27 13.58 51.25
CA LEU A 21 16.60 12.85 49.99
C LEU A 21 15.35 12.75 49.19
N LEU A 22 15.17 13.62 48.19
CA LEU A 22 14.16 13.46 47.12
C LEU A 22 14.56 12.24 46.32
N CYS A 23 13.98 11.08 46.67
CA CYS A 23 14.00 9.89 45.83
C CYS A 23 13.14 10.20 44.60
N GLN A 24 13.76 10.73 43.55
CA GLN A 24 13.09 10.84 42.24
C GLN A 24 12.92 9.42 41.73
N PRO A 25 11.72 9.01 41.36
CA PRO A 25 11.54 7.74 40.64
C PRO A 25 12.35 7.84 39.35
N VAL A 26 13.39 7.04 39.23
CA VAL A 26 14.03 6.77 37.94
C VAL A 26 12.98 6.09 37.11
N LEU A 27 12.30 6.85 36.25
CA LEU A 27 11.48 6.29 35.18
C LEU A 27 12.44 5.44 34.32
N SER A 28 12.44 4.15 34.58
CA SER A 28 13.08 3.16 33.70
C SER A 28 12.38 3.26 32.36
N HIS A 29 13.00 3.92 31.39
CA HIS A 29 12.60 3.81 30.00
C HIS A 29 12.78 2.33 29.63
N ALA A 30 11.67 1.62 29.48
CA ALA A 30 11.73 0.31 28.88
C ALA A 30 12.34 0.51 27.47
N ALA A 31 13.49 -0.13 27.21
CA ALA A 31 14.10 -0.06 25.90
C ALA A 31 13.08 -0.50 24.87
N ALA A 32 12.90 0.30 23.81
CA ALA A 32 11.99 -0.06 22.71
C ALA A 32 12.35 -1.47 22.21
N PRO A 33 11.37 -2.33 21.95
CA PRO A 33 11.64 -3.69 21.50
C PRO A 33 12.41 -3.66 20.18
N GLU A 34 13.42 -4.51 20.05
CA GLU A 34 14.10 -4.70 18.76
C GLU A 34 13.12 -5.42 17.80
N LEU A 35 12.65 -4.67 16.81
CA LEU A 35 11.73 -5.15 15.78
C LEU A 35 12.41 -5.01 14.41
N PRO A 36 12.99 -6.10 13.86
CA PRO A 36 13.67 -6.05 12.58
C PRO A 36 12.79 -5.49 11.46
N GLY A 37 13.25 -4.43 10.79
CA GLY A 37 12.53 -3.79 9.69
C GLY A 37 11.34 -2.91 10.09
N VAL A 38 11.17 -2.61 11.40
CA VAL A 38 10.13 -1.70 11.90
C VAL A 38 10.76 -0.42 12.45
N ASP A 39 10.31 0.73 11.96
CA ASP A 39 10.79 2.04 12.42
C ASP A 39 9.89 2.57 13.56
N VAL A 40 10.43 2.55 14.77
CA VAL A 40 9.74 3.00 16.00
C VAL A 40 10.34 4.26 16.60
N LYS A 41 11.27 4.91 15.89
CA LYS A 41 12.07 6.03 16.45
C LYS A 41 11.22 7.23 16.88
N ASP A 42 10.12 7.48 16.19
CA ASP A 42 9.25 8.62 16.42
C ASP A 42 8.06 8.29 17.35
N LEU A 43 8.03 7.10 17.95
CA LEU A 43 7.02 6.72 18.94
C LEU A 43 7.45 7.05 20.35
N ASP A 44 6.53 7.60 21.16
CA ASP A 44 6.71 7.74 22.60
C ASP A 44 6.49 6.43 23.36
N ASP A 45 6.75 6.39 24.67
CA ASP A 45 6.63 5.18 25.51
C ASP A 45 5.19 4.63 25.55
N ALA A 46 4.18 5.50 25.50
CA ALA A 46 2.77 5.09 25.48
C ALA A 46 2.38 4.49 24.12
N GLU A 47 2.88 5.08 23.06
CA GLU A 47 2.69 4.61 21.68
C GLU A 47 3.40 3.27 21.44
N ILE A 48 4.62 3.10 21.96
CA ILE A 48 5.35 1.82 21.95
C ILE A 48 4.56 0.75 22.70
N THR A 49 3.98 1.09 23.86
CA THR A 49 3.13 0.15 24.60
C THR A 49 1.92 -0.30 23.78
N ILE A 50 1.25 0.63 23.10
CA ILE A 50 0.13 0.32 22.20
C ILE A 50 0.60 -0.61 21.06
N LEU A 51 1.75 -0.32 20.44
CA LEU A 51 2.30 -1.14 19.37
C LEU A 51 2.57 -2.58 19.85
N VAL A 52 3.29 -2.73 20.96
CA VAL A 52 3.60 -4.04 21.54
C VAL A 52 2.33 -4.83 21.82
N ASP A 53 1.37 -4.22 22.48
CA ASP A 53 0.07 -4.82 22.78
C ASP A 53 -0.70 -5.27 21.53
N VAL A 54 -0.64 -4.47 20.44
CA VAL A 54 -1.26 -4.82 19.16
C VAL A 54 -0.53 -6.00 18.53
N LEU A 55 0.79 -5.97 18.44
CA LEU A 55 1.57 -7.01 17.79
C LEU A 55 1.51 -8.36 18.54
N GLU A 56 1.44 -8.34 19.88
CA GLU A 56 1.30 -9.54 20.68
C GLU A 56 -0.11 -10.15 20.59
N ALA A 57 -1.14 -9.31 20.47
CA ALA A 57 -2.53 -9.76 20.41
C ALA A 57 -2.96 -10.28 19.03
N GLN A 58 -2.21 -10.00 17.95
CA GLN A 58 -2.55 -10.44 16.59
C GLN A 58 -1.77 -11.70 16.20
N PHE A 59 -2.37 -12.51 15.32
CA PHE A 59 -1.77 -13.74 14.82
C PHE A 59 -0.77 -13.48 13.70
N ASP A 60 0.18 -14.40 13.54
CA ASP A 60 1.13 -14.47 12.44
C ASP A 60 0.39 -14.50 11.09
N PRO A 61 0.62 -13.52 10.19
CA PRO A 61 -0.03 -13.46 8.89
C PRO A 61 0.43 -14.55 7.91
N CYS A 62 1.51 -15.27 8.25
CA CYS A 62 2.05 -16.36 7.45
C CYS A 62 1.55 -17.75 7.91
N GLY A 63 0.59 -17.79 8.84
CA GLY A 63 -0.16 -19.00 9.23
C GLY A 63 0.53 -19.88 10.27
N LYS A 64 1.59 -19.41 10.94
CA LYS A 64 2.18 -20.14 12.06
C LYS A 64 1.39 -19.85 13.36
N PRO A 65 1.31 -20.79 14.31
CA PRO A 65 0.60 -20.61 15.59
C PRO A 65 1.41 -19.76 16.58
N ARG A 66 1.63 -18.51 16.26
CA ARG A 66 2.39 -17.52 17.04
C ARG A 66 1.83 -16.12 16.84
N SER A 67 2.32 -15.15 17.62
CA SER A 67 1.91 -13.76 17.49
C SER A 67 2.54 -13.06 16.28
N LEU A 68 1.96 -11.92 15.86
CA LEU A 68 2.55 -11.03 14.87
C LEU A 68 3.90 -10.48 15.36
N MET A 69 4.07 -10.24 16.67
CA MET A 69 5.32 -9.85 17.29
C MET A 69 6.44 -10.87 17.00
N GLU A 70 6.16 -12.17 17.20
CA GLU A 70 7.12 -13.23 16.92
C GLU A 70 7.39 -13.37 15.42
N ALA A 71 6.39 -13.15 14.59
CA ALA A 71 6.55 -13.14 13.14
C ALA A 71 7.45 -11.99 12.66
N VAL A 72 7.37 -10.79 13.27
CA VAL A 72 8.28 -9.66 12.99
C VAL A 72 9.72 -10.01 13.34
N LYS A 73 9.95 -10.66 14.51
CA LYS A 73 11.30 -11.09 14.92
C LYS A 73 11.89 -12.16 13.98
N ASP A 74 11.04 -12.95 13.32
CA ASP A 74 11.40 -13.99 12.33
C ASP A 74 11.01 -13.56 10.91
N SER A 75 11.32 -12.31 10.54
CA SER A 75 10.92 -11.69 9.27
C SER A 75 11.39 -12.43 8.02
N ALA A 76 12.51 -13.16 8.10
CA ALA A 76 13.00 -14.00 7.01
C ALA A 76 11.99 -15.09 6.60
N ASN A 77 11.19 -15.61 7.55
CA ASN A 77 10.16 -16.60 7.32
C ASN A 77 8.75 -16.01 7.19
N CYS A 78 8.60 -14.69 7.39
CA CYS A 78 7.34 -13.97 7.23
C CYS A 78 7.61 -12.51 6.80
N PRO A 79 7.98 -12.26 5.54
CA PRO A 79 8.35 -10.92 5.04
C PRO A 79 7.25 -9.87 5.19
N ILE A 80 5.98 -10.29 5.23
CA ILE A 80 4.82 -9.41 5.39
C ILE A 80 4.68 -8.88 6.84
N ALA A 81 5.26 -9.53 7.84
CA ALA A 81 5.07 -9.16 9.24
C ALA A 81 5.67 -7.78 9.58
N PRO A 82 6.92 -7.41 9.19
CA PRO A 82 7.43 -6.07 9.38
C PRO A 82 6.60 -4.99 8.68
N ARG A 83 6.05 -5.29 7.51
CA ARG A 83 5.18 -4.36 6.77
C ARG A 83 3.90 -4.06 7.55
N LEU A 84 3.25 -5.09 8.09
CA LEU A 84 2.07 -4.91 8.94
C LEU A 84 2.39 -4.16 10.23
N ALA A 85 3.55 -4.40 10.83
CA ALA A 85 3.99 -3.66 12.02
C ALA A 85 4.22 -2.18 11.70
N ASN A 86 4.89 -1.83 10.60
CA ASN A 86 5.06 -0.46 10.14
C ASN A 86 3.71 0.22 9.80
N PHE A 87 2.77 -0.52 9.24
CA PHE A 87 1.41 -0.02 9.05
C PHE A 87 0.76 0.35 10.39
N ALA A 88 0.88 -0.51 11.42
CA ALA A 88 0.39 -0.21 12.76
C ALA A 88 1.07 1.02 13.37
N VAL A 89 2.40 1.17 13.22
CA VAL A 89 3.15 2.38 13.61
C VAL A 89 2.52 3.62 12.99
N GLY A 90 2.31 3.62 11.67
CA GLY A 90 1.70 4.76 10.99
C GLY A 90 0.27 5.08 11.45
N GLN A 91 -0.52 4.07 11.87
CA GLN A 91 -1.85 4.32 12.45
C GLN A 91 -1.74 4.96 13.84
N ILE A 92 -0.78 4.51 14.68
CA ILE A 92 -0.53 5.05 16.02
C ILE A 92 -0.08 6.51 15.92
N GLN A 93 0.89 6.82 15.05
CA GLN A 93 1.37 8.19 14.80
C GLN A 93 0.26 9.16 14.33
N ARG A 94 -0.81 8.63 13.72
CA ARG A 94 -2.02 9.40 13.38
C ARG A 94 -2.97 9.58 14.57
N GLY A 95 -2.58 9.18 15.77
CA GLY A 95 -3.38 9.32 17.00
C GLY A 95 -4.56 8.35 17.08
N GLN A 96 -4.55 7.24 16.34
CA GLN A 96 -5.63 6.27 16.40
C GLN A 96 -5.58 5.46 17.69
N SER A 97 -6.76 5.19 18.26
CA SER A 97 -6.88 4.32 19.43
C SER A 97 -6.47 2.88 19.08
N LYS A 98 -5.99 2.11 20.07
CA LYS A 98 -5.64 0.69 19.91
C LYS A 98 -6.71 -0.11 19.14
N ARG A 99 -7.98 0.13 19.43
CA ARG A 99 -9.10 -0.57 18.74
C ARG A 99 -9.16 -0.23 17.26
N GLN A 100 -8.92 1.03 16.90
CA GLN A 100 -8.89 1.47 15.50
C GLN A 100 -7.68 0.90 14.79
N VAL A 101 -6.49 0.94 15.44
CA VAL A 101 -5.26 0.33 14.90
C VAL A 101 -5.48 -1.14 14.57
N VAL A 102 -6.04 -1.93 15.50
CA VAL A 102 -6.33 -3.35 15.26
C VAL A 102 -7.30 -3.54 14.10
N LYS A 103 -8.37 -2.74 14.02
CA LYS A 103 -9.34 -2.83 12.92
C LYS A 103 -8.69 -2.59 11.56
N GLU A 104 -7.91 -1.53 11.43
CA GLU A 104 -7.24 -1.19 10.17
C GLU A 104 -6.11 -2.18 9.85
N LEU A 105 -5.38 -2.67 10.86
CA LEU A 105 -4.37 -3.70 10.70
C LEU A 105 -4.94 -5.02 10.15
N LEU A 106 -6.09 -5.46 10.64
CA LEU A 106 -6.75 -6.67 10.13
C LEU A 106 -7.25 -6.49 8.70
N LYS A 107 -7.73 -5.29 8.35
CA LYS A 107 -8.11 -4.94 6.98
C LYS A 107 -6.88 -5.02 6.06
N GLU A 108 -5.77 -4.42 6.48
CA GLU A 108 -4.52 -4.42 5.73
C GLU A 108 -3.93 -5.84 5.60
N GLN A 109 -3.93 -6.62 6.67
CA GLN A 109 -3.50 -8.03 6.62
C GLN A 109 -4.32 -8.82 5.59
N LYS A 110 -5.66 -8.66 5.60
CA LYS A 110 -6.51 -9.30 4.60
C LYS A 110 -6.14 -8.86 3.18
N ARG A 111 -5.94 -7.57 2.96
CA ARG A 111 -5.54 -7.00 1.67
C ARG A 111 -4.27 -7.64 1.13
N LEU A 112 -3.27 -7.84 1.98
CA LEU A 112 -1.95 -8.34 1.60
C LEU A 112 -1.86 -9.88 1.52
N THR A 113 -2.72 -10.62 2.24
CA THR A 113 -2.66 -12.09 2.29
C THR A 113 -3.63 -12.78 1.35
N VAL A 114 -4.73 -12.13 0.97
CA VAL A 114 -5.71 -12.72 0.07
C VAL A 114 -5.14 -12.81 -1.33
N LYS A 115 -5.28 -14.00 -1.94
CA LYS A 115 -4.97 -14.21 -3.34
C LYS A 115 -6.25 -14.07 -4.17
N HIS A 116 -6.24 -13.13 -5.10
CA HIS A 116 -7.34 -12.89 -6.02
C HIS A 116 -7.13 -13.63 -7.33
N GLU A 117 -8.21 -14.07 -7.93
CA GLU A 117 -8.23 -14.63 -9.29
C GLU A 117 -8.90 -13.62 -10.23
N PHE A 118 -8.21 -13.30 -11.32
CA PHE A 118 -8.68 -12.34 -12.29
C PHE A 118 -8.86 -12.96 -13.65
N THR A 119 -9.89 -12.53 -14.37
CA THR A 119 -10.06 -12.88 -15.78
C THR A 119 -8.99 -12.18 -16.61
N VAL A 120 -8.05 -12.94 -17.16
CA VAL A 120 -6.95 -12.40 -17.98
C VAL A 120 -7.15 -12.64 -19.48
N THR A 121 -8.04 -13.55 -19.86
CA THR A 121 -8.37 -13.85 -21.26
C THR A 121 -9.03 -12.65 -21.93
N GLY A 122 -8.58 -12.31 -23.14
CA GLY A 122 -9.11 -11.18 -23.90
C GLY A 122 -8.69 -9.80 -23.39
N ARG A 123 -7.79 -9.73 -22.39
CA ARG A 123 -7.23 -8.46 -21.93
C ARG A 123 -5.92 -8.16 -22.64
N PRO A 124 -5.64 -6.88 -22.89
CA PRO A 124 -4.34 -6.47 -23.40
C PRO A 124 -3.24 -6.97 -22.50
N SER A 125 -2.14 -7.43 -23.08
CA SER A 125 -1.02 -7.92 -22.28
C SER A 125 0.31 -7.80 -23.01
N VAL A 126 1.39 -7.71 -22.23
CA VAL A 126 2.78 -7.70 -22.71
C VAL A 126 3.53 -8.84 -22.02
N GLY A 127 4.36 -9.55 -22.79
CA GLY A 127 5.11 -10.72 -22.34
C GLY A 127 4.47 -12.05 -22.76
N PRO A 128 5.16 -13.18 -22.50
CA PRO A 128 4.71 -14.50 -22.94
C PRO A 128 3.39 -14.92 -22.25
N ALA A 129 2.46 -15.49 -23.01
CA ALA A 129 1.22 -16.02 -22.43
C ALA A 129 1.46 -17.16 -21.41
N THR A 130 2.58 -17.87 -21.55
CA THR A 130 3.02 -18.97 -20.68
C THR A 130 3.96 -18.53 -19.56
N ALA A 131 4.06 -17.22 -19.31
CA ALA A 131 4.92 -16.70 -18.26
C ALA A 131 4.57 -17.27 -16.89
N LYS A 132 5.59 -17.60 -16.09
CA LYS A 132 5.44 -18.13 -14.74
C LYS A 132 4.81 -17.10 -13.79
N VAL A 133 5.12 -15.83 -13.99
CA VAL A 133 4.62 -14.73 -13.18
C VAL A 133 3.66 -13.88 -14.00
N THR A 134 2.44 -13.73 -13.51
CA THR A 134 1.45 -12.82 -14.08
C THR A 134 1.29 -11.61 -13.15
N VAL A 135 1.57 -10.44 -13.69
CA VAL A 135 1.25 -9.16 -13.07
C VAL A 135 -0.06 -8.68 -13.67
N VAL A 136 -1.03 -8.34 -12.84
CA VAL A 136 -2.26 -7.66 -13.25
C VAL A 136 -2.17 -6.22 -12.79
N GLU A 137 -2.29 -5.29 -13.73
CA GLU A 137 -2.34 -3.85 -13.45
C GLU A 137 -3.76 -3.34 -13.68
N PHE A 138 -4.38 -2.80 -12.63
CA PHE A 138 -5.60 -2.00 -12.75
C PHE A 138 -5.23 -0.53 -12.88
N PHE A 139 -5.68 0.11 -13.93
CA PHE A 139 -5.24 1.48 -14.24
C PHE A 139 -6.34 2.33 -14.88
N ASP A 140 -6.09 3.63 -14.93
CA ASP A 140 -6.96 4.65 -15.52
C ASP A 140 -6.13 5.62 -16.35
N PHE A 141 -6.56 5.89 -17.58
CA PHE A 141 -5.84 6.78 -18.51
C PHE A 141 -5.76 8.24 -18.05
N GLN A 142 -6.67 8.69 -17.18
CA GLN A 142 -6.62 10.05 -16.63
C GLN A 142 -5.97 10.13 -15.25
N CYS A 143 -5.57 8.99 -14.65
CA CYS A 143 -4.88 8.98 -13.37
C CYS A 143 -3.41 9.41 -13.53
N PRO A 144 -2.94 10.50 -12.87
CA PRO A 144 -1.56 10.97 -12.96
C PRO A 144 -0.52 9.94 -12.49
N HIS A 145 -0.87 9.16 -11.47
CA HIS A 145 0.02 8.10 -10.97
C HIS A 145 0.18 6.97 -11.99
N CYS A 146 -0.87 6.62 -12.75
CA CYS A 146 -0.77 5.66 -13.83
C CYS A 146 0.18 6.13 -14.94
N LYS A 147 0.12 7.43 -15.32
CA LYS A 147 1.08 8.02 -16.27
C LYS A 147 2.53 7.82 -15.84
N THR A 148 2.80 7.99 -14.54
CA THR A 148 4.15 7.88 -13.98
C THR A 148 4.75 6.48 -14.14
N VAL A 149 3.92 5.44 -14.16
CA VAL A 149 4.35 4.04 -14.25
C VAL A 149 4.18 3.43 -15.65
N ALA A 150 3.39 4.06 -16.51
CA ALA A 150 3.02 3.53 -17.83
C ALA A 150 4.19 3.09 -18.72
N SER A 151 5.34 3.78 -18.65
CA SER A 151 6.56 3.40 -19.37
C SER A 151 7.46 2.44 -18.58
N LYS A 152 7.37 2.45 -17.25
CA LYS A 152 8.22 1.64 -16.36
C LYS A 152 7.77 0.19 -16.34
N VAL A 153 6.46 -0.05 -16.22
CA VAL A 153 5.87 -1.39 -16.12
C VAL A 153 6.22 -2.28 -17.33
N PRO A 154 6.05 -1.85 -18.60
CA PRO A 154 6.50 -2.64 -19.74
C PRO A 154 8.02 -2.90 -19.78
N SER A 155 8.82 -1.99 -19.20
CA SER A 155 10.28 -2.14 -19.15
C SER A 155 10.71 -3.30 -18.27
N ILE A 156 9.96 -3.61 -17.21
CA ILE A 156 10.19 -4.78 -16.34
C ILE A 156 10.07 -6.05 -17.17
N VAL A 157 8.99 -6.17 -17.98
CA VAL A 157 8.76 -7.36 -18.80
C VAL A 157 9.80 -7.52 -19.91
N LYS A 158 10.17 -6.43 -20.58
CA LYS A 158 11.17 -6.47 -21.67
C LYS A 158 12.51 -7.05 -21.22
N LYS A 159 12.84 -6.96 -19.95
CA LYS A 159 14.08 -7.52 -19.36
C LYS A 159 13.94 -8.99 -18.96
N ARG A 160 12.72 -9.56 -19.01
CA ARG A 160 12.38 -10.86 -18.42
C ARG A 160 11.49 -11.67 -19.36
N GLY A 161 11.86 -12.91 -19.61
CA GLY A 161 11.05 -13.86 -20.39
C GLY A 161 10.03 -14.65 -19.55
N ASP A 162 10.05 -14.50 -18.23
CA ASP A 162 9.26 -15.25 -17.26
C ASP A 162 8.07 -14.46 -16.69
N VAL A 163 7.86 -13.23 -17.15
CA VAL A 163 6.82 -12.30 -16.66
C VAL A 163 5.86 -11.91 -17.78
N ARG A 164 4.58 -11.86 -17.45
CA ARG A 164 3.51 -11.30 -18.28
C ARG A 164 2.81 -10.20 -17.50
N ILE A 165 2.55 -9.06 -18.11
CA ILE A 165 1.65 -8.03 -17.59
C ILE A 165 0.33 -8.10 -18.34
N VAL A 166 -0.77 -8.06 -17.59
CA VAL A 166 -2.15 -8.00 -18.07
C VAL A 166 -2.76 -6.69 -17.60
N TYR A 167 -3.27 -5.91 -18.54
CA TYR A 167 -3.86 -4.61 -18.27
C TYR A 167 -5.38 -4.74 -18.10
N LYS A 168 -5.88 -4.25 -16.96
CA LYS A 168 -7.30 -4.19 -16.63
C LYS A 168 -7.75 -2.76 -16.45
N GLN A 169 -8.89 -2.43 -17.05
CA GLN A 169 -9.43 -1.08 -17.01
C GLN A 169 -10.15 -0.81 -15.69
N TYR A 170 -9.75 0.27 -15.00
CA TYR A 170 -10.42 0.70 -13.79
C TYR A 170 -10.68 2.22 -13.81
N PRO A 171 -11.55 2.68 -14.75
CA PRO A 171 -11.84 4.10 -14.89
C PRO A 171 -12.50 4.63 -13.62
N LEU A 172 -11.92 5.68 -13.01
CA LEU A 172 -12.42 6.32 -11.81
C LEU A 172 -13.56 7.27 -12.18
N GLU A 173 -14.61 7.32 -11.37
CA GLU A 173 -15.85 8.06 -11.69
C GLU A 173 -15.66 9.58 -11.82
N PHE A 174 -14.67 10.13 -11.12
CA PHE A 174 -14.33 11.54 -11.16
C PHE A 174 -13.43 11.94 -12.35
N HIS A 175 -13.01 10.97 -13.18
CA HIS A 175 -12.25 11.20 -14.39
C HIS A 175 -13.20 11.18 -15.62
N PRO A 176 -13.52 12.33 -16.23
CA PRO A 176 -14.63 12.45 -17.18
C PRO A 176 -14.47 11.61 -18.45
N ALA A 177 -13.25 11.47 -18.99
CA ALA A 177 -12.97 10.71 -20.20
C ALA A 177 -12.37 9.32 -19.95
N ALA A 178 -12.16 8.92 -18.69
CA ALA A 178 -11.50 7.64 -18.38
C ALA A 178 -12.28 6.44 -18.92
N LYS A 179 -13.61 6.46 -18.83
CA LYS A 179 -14.46 5.37 -19.31
C LYS A 179 -14.43 5.25 -20.84
N SER A 180 -14.52 6.35 -21.57
CA SER A 180 -14.46 6.34 -23.04
C SER A 180 -13.08 5.92 -23.51
N ALA A 181 -12.01 6.43 -22.91
CA ALA A 181 -10.64 6.02 -23.20
C ALA A 181 -10.42 4.51 -22.97
N ALA A 182 -10.91 3.97 -21.85
CA ALA A 182 -10.84 2.55 -21.54
C ALA A 182 -11.55 1.68 -22.62
N ILE A 183 -12.76 2.06 -23.02
CA ILE A 183 -13.54 1.34 -24.03
C ILE A 183 -12.80 1.37 -25.38
N VAL A 184 -12.34 2.54 -25.83
CA VAL A 184 -11.60 2.67 -27.10
C VAL A 184 -10.30 1.88 -27.07
N ALA A 185 -9.55 1.92 -25.98
CA ALA A 185 -8.30 1.18 -25.85
C ALA A 185 -8.51 -0.35 -25.86
N VAL A 186 -9.55 -0.85 -25.21
CA VAL A 186 -9.90 -2.28 -25.26
C VAL A 186 -10.34 -2.67 -26.66
N ALA A 187 -11.17 -1.88 -27.33
CA ALA A 187 -11.59 -2.16 -28.71
C ALA A 187 -10.41 -2.12 -29.70
N ALA A 188 -9.43 -1.24 -29.47
CA ALA A 188 -8.18 -1.17 -30.25
C ALA A 188 -7.34 -2.46 -30.15
N SER A 189 -7.46 -3.21 -29.07
CA SER A 189 -6.78 -4.52 -28.92
C SER A 189 -7.21 -5.51 -30.00
N GLY A 190 -8.49 -5.51 -30.39
CA GLY A 190 -9.02 -6.33 -31.47
C GLY A 190 -8.43 -6.00 -32.85
N GLN A 191 -7.77 -4.84 -32.98
CA GLN A 191 -7.08 -4.40 -34.18
C GLN A 191 -5.53 -4.44 -34.05
N GLY A 192 -5.00 -5.03 -32.94
CA GLY A 192 -3.57 -5.09 -32.67
C GLY A 192 -2.93 -3.72 -32.34
N LYS A 193 -3.74 -2.73 -31.97
CA LYS A 193 -3.31 -1.33 -31.77
C LYS A 193 -3.26 -0.92 -30.30
N TRP A 194 -3.37 -1.87 -29.38
CA TRP A 194 -3.39 -1.60 -27.93
C TRP A 194 -2.23 -0.67 -27.50
N GLN A 195 -0.98 -1.07 -27.77
CA GLN A 195 0.18 -0.33 -27.29
C GLN A 195 0.21 1.11 -27.82
N ALA A 196 -0.10 1.28 -29.11
CA ALA A 196 -0.12 2.61 -29.71
C ALA A 196 -1.18 3.53 -29.06
N ILE A 197 -2.36 2.99 -28.78
CA ILE A 197 -3.43 3.76 -28.12
C ILE A 197 -3.09 4.03 -26.66
N HIS A 198 -2.55 3.04 -25.94
CA HIS A 198 -2.10 3.21 -24.57
C HIS A 198 -1.10 4.35 -24.45
N ASP A 199 -0.06 4.37 -25.28
CA ASP A 199 0.97 5.37 -25.22
C ASP A 199 0.42 6.77 -25.63
N LEU A 200 -0.37 6.83 -26.70
CA LEU A 200 -1.01 8.09 -27.14
C LEU A 200 -1.94 8.70 -26.09
N PHE A 201 -2.69 7.89 -25.36
CA PHE A 201 -3.61 8.40 -24.35
C PHE A 201 -2.84 8.94 -23.14
N PHE A 202 -1.79 8.24 -22.68
CA PHE A 202 -0.96 8.76 -21.60
C PHE A 202 -0.14 9.98 -22.00
N ASP A 203 0.34 10.06 -23.25
CA ASP A 203 1.05 11.25 -23.75
C ASP A 203 0.14 12.49 -23.80
N ASN A 204 -1.15 12.28 -24.02
CA ASN A 204 -2.14 13.35 -24.10
C ASN A 204 -3.05 13.46 -22.87
N GLN A 205 -2.71 12.79 -21.76
CA GLN A 205 -3.54 12.62 -20.57
C GLN A 205 -4.15 13.92 -20.06
N ASP A 206 -3.34 14.99 -20.00
CA ASP A 206 -3.73 16.28 -19.41
C ASP A 206 -4.83 17.01 -20.19
N LYS A 207 -5.07 16.58 -21.45
CA LYS A 207 -6.05 17.17 -22.38
C LYS A 207 -7.11 16.16 -22.81
N LEU A 208 -7.08 14.97 -22.24
CA LEU A 208 -7.91 13.85 -22.70
C LEU A 208 -9.38 14.14 -22.40
N ASP A 209 -10.15 14.27 -23.44
CA ASP A 209 -11.61 14.32 -23.45
C ASP A 209 -12.16 13.34 -24.50
N ASP A 210 -13.46 13.15 -24.54
CA ASP A 210 -14.09 12.19 -25.45
C ASP A 210 -13.78 12.49 -26.93
N ALA A 211 -13.72 13.76 -27.33
CA ALA A 211 -13.41 14.16 -28.68
C ALA A 211 -11.95 13.85 -29.05
N LEU A 212 -11.03 14.10 -28.14
CA LEU A 212 -9.61 13.78 -28.32
C LEU A 212 -9.37 12.27 -28.34
N VAL A 213 -10.08 11.50 -27.52
CA VAL A 213 -10.03 10.01 -27.51
C VAL A 213 -10.37 9.48 -28.91
N GLU A 214 -11.47 9.92 -29.52
CA GLU A 214 -11.87 9.51 -30.86
C GLU A 214 -10.87 9.97 -31.93
N LYS A 215 -10.38 11.21 -31.81
CA LYS A 215 -9.37 11.76 -32.73
C LYS A 215 -8.08 10.93 -32.69
N LEU A 216 -7.55 10.65 -31.49
CA LEU A 216 -6.31 9.88 -31.32
C LEU A 216 -6.47 8.45 -31.83
N ALA A 217 -7.63 7.84 -31.64
CA ALA A 217 -7.95 6.53 -32.22
C ALA A 217 -7.87 6.55 -33.76
N LYS A 218 -8.41 7.57 -34.39
CA LYS A 218 -8.32 7.77 -35.84
C LYS A 218 -6.89 8.01 -36.31
N ASP A 219 -6.16 8.91 -35.62
CA ASP A 219 -4.78 9.24 -35.95
C ASP A 219 -3.83 8.03 -35.80
N ALA A 220 -4.12 7.10 -34.86
CA ALA A 220 -3.44 5.81 -34.74
C ALA A 220 -3.79 4.82 -35.88
N GLY A 221 -4.66 5.19 -36.80
CA GLY A 221 -5.07 4.36 -37.94
C GLY A 221 -5.99 3.21 -37.55
N LEU A 222 -6.83 3.39 -36.52
CA LEU A 222 -7.90 2.46 -36.24
C LEU A 222 -8.98 2.52 -37.34
N ASP A 223 -9.45 1.37 -37.76
CA ASP A 223 -10.61 1.25 -38.60
C ASP A 223 -11.86 1.63 -37.79
N ALA A 224 -12.54 2.69 -38.21
CA ALA A 224 -13.67 3.24 -37.49
C ALA A 224 -14.84 2.27 -37.36
N ALA A 225 -15.14 1.53 -38.45
CA ALA A 225 -16.25 0.56 -38.45
C ALA A 225 -15.97 -0.61 -37.50
N LYS A 226 -14.73 -1.11 -37.47
CA LYS A 226 -14.34 -2.17 -36.53
C LYS A 226 -14.29 -1.63 -35.08
N LEU A 227 -13.88 -0.38 -34.90
CA LEU A 227 -13.87 0.26 -33.58
C LEU A 227 -15.30 0.33 -33.04
N ASP A 228 -16.23 0.87 -33.81
CA ASP A 228 -17.63 1.02 -33.42
C ASP A 228 -18.29 -0.34 -33.15
N ALA A 229 -18.06 -1.31 -34.01
CA ALA A 229 -18.56 -2.69 -33.82
C ALA A 229 -17.98 -3.34 -32.54
N GLY A 230 -16.76 -2.96 -32.13
CA GLY A 230 -16.09 -3.51 -30.96
C GLY A 230 -16.46 -2.84 -29.63
N LYS A 231 -17.01 -1.61 -29.66
CA LYS A 231 -17.25 -0.80 -28.44
C LYS A 231 -18.15 -1.49 -27.41
N ALA A 232 -19.24 -2.15 -27.84
CA ALA A 232 -20.14 -2.83 -26.90
C ALA A 232 -19.46 -3.99 -26.16
N ALA A 233 -18.67 -4.79 -26.86
CA ALA A 233 -17.89 -5.86 -26.25
C ALA A 233 -16.78 -5.31 -25.34
N ALA A 234 -16.12 -4.23 -25.76
CA ALA A 234 -15.11 -3.53 -24.96
C ALA A 234 -15.70 -2.95 -23.67
N GLN A 235 -16.89 -2.35 -23.74
CA GLN A 235 -17.60 -1.87 -22.57
C GLN A 235 -17.88 -2.98 -21.57
N ALA A 236 -18.36 -4.13 -22.01
CA ALA A 236 -18.58 -5.29 -21.14
C ALA A 236 -17.29 -5.76 -20.46
N ILE A 237 -16.14 -5.71 -21.17
CA ILE A 237 -14.83 -6.01 -20.60
C ILE A 237 -14.45 -5.02 -19.53
N VAL A 238 -14.61 -3.72 -19.78
CA VAL A 238 -14.32 -2.65 -18.79
C VAL A 238 -15.18 -2.82 -17.53
N GLU A 239 -16.46 -3.15 -17.69
CA GLU A 239 -17.37 -3.38 -16.55
C GLU A 239 -17.02 -4.64 -15.74
N ILE A 240 -16.54 -5.70 -16.39
CA ILE A 240 -16.01 -6.88 -15.70
C ILE A 240 -14.74 -6.50 -14.92
N ASP A 241 -13.82 -5.81 -15.57
CA ASP A 241 -12.56 -5.38 -14.94
C ASP A 241 -12.82 -4.54 -13.72
N ARG A 242 -13.75 -3.57 -13.82
CA ARG A 242 -14.15 -2.73 -12.70
C ARG A 242 -14.72 -3.55 -11.54
N ARG A 243 -15.67 -4.47 -11.81
CA ARG A 243 -16.24 -5.33 -10.76
C ARG A 243 -15.20 -6.23 -10.09
N GLU A 244 -14.24 -6.75 -10.84
CA GLU A 244 -13.15 -7.54 -10.25
C GLU A 244 -12.23 -6.67 -9.39
N GLY A 245 -11.95 -5.43 -9.78
CA GLY A 245 -11.22 -4.46 -8.98
C GLY A 245 -11.94 -4.11 -7.68
N ASP A 246 -13.24 -3.82 -7.76
CA ASP A 246 -14.09 -3.55 -6.58
C ASP A 246 -14.10 -4.74 -5.62
N ALA A 247 -14.25 -5.97 -6.14
CA ALA A 247 -14.23 -7.20 -5.35
C ALA A 247 -12.85 -7.47 -4.70
N ALA A 248 -11.78 -7.04 -5.36
CA ALA A 248 -10.42 -7.11 -4.82
C ALA A 248 -10.12 -5.99 -3.79
N GLY A 249 -11.03 -5.05 -3.62
CA GLY A 249 -10.88 -3.94 -2.67
C GLY A 249 -9.90 -2.87 -3.14
N ILE A 250 -9.81 -2.63 -4.45
CA ILE A 250 -8.98 -1.55 -5.02
C ILE A 250 -9.53 -0.20 -4.55
N GLU A 251 -8.66 0.62 -3.97
CA GLU A 251 -9.00 1.97 -3.47
C GLU A 251 -8.54 3.07 -4.44
N GLY A 252 -7.76 2.73 -5.47
CA GLY A 252 -7.24 3.67 -6.46
C GLY A 252 -6.40 3.00 -7.54
N THR A 253 -5.86 3.83 -8.44
CA THR A 253 -5.02 3.39 -9.54
C THR A 253 -3.67 4.12 -9.53
N PRO A 254 -2.56 3.49 -9.98
CA PRO A 254 -2.50 2.09 -10.39
C PRO A 254 -2.54 1.13 -9.20
N SER A 255 -3.12 -0.07 -9.39
CA SER A 255 -3.05 -1.18 -8.43
C SER A 255 -2.46 -2.41 -9.10
N PHE A 256 -1.47 -3.03 -8.46
CA PHE A 256 -0.74 -4.16 -9.02
C PHE A 256 -0.99 -5.44 -8.23
N PHE A 257 -1.14 -6.54 -8.94
CA PHE A 257 -1.25 -7.87 -8.34
C PHE A 257 -0.25 -8.82 -9.00
N VAL A 258 0.63 -9.40 -8.20
CA VAL A 258 1.60 -10.42 -8.65
C VAL A 258 1.04 -11.79 -8.30
N ASN A 259 0.76 -12.62 -9.30
CA ASN A 259 0.10 -13.91 -9.15
C ASN A 259 -1.13 -13.85 -8.21
N GLY A 260 -1.91 -12.75 -8.31
CA GLY A 260 -3.14 -12.50 -7.57
C GLY A 260 -2.95 -11.85 -6.19
N ARG A 261 -1.74 -11.54 -5.74
CA ARG A 261 -1.48 -10.83 -4.49
C ARG A 261 -1.22 -9.36 -4.74
N LEU A 262 -1.88 -8.50 -3.99
CA LEU A 262 -1.71 -7.05 -4.07
C LEU A 262 -0.30 -6.65 -3.64
N VAL A 263 0.33 -5.78 -4.44
CA VAL A 263 1.71 -5.32 -4.26
C VAL A 263 1.79 -3.83 -4.56
N ASP A 264 2.54 -3.07 -3.78
CA ASP A 264 2.83 -1.68 -4.08
C ASP A 264 3.86 -1.59 -5.23
N PHE A 265 3.78 -0.49 -5.99
CA PHE A 265 4.64 -0.34 -7.17
C PHE A 265 6.14 -0.40 -6.82
N GLU A 266 6.53 0.17 -5.69
CA GLU A 266 7.90 0.20 -5.19
C GLU A 266 8.48 -1.20 -4.90
N GLU A 267 7.60 -2.15 -4.57
CA GLU A 267 7.95 -3.54 -4.27
C GLU A 267 7.72 -4.48 -5.45
N LEU A 268 7.23 -3.98 -6.60
CA LEU A 268 6.77 -4.79 -7.72
C LEU A 268 7.88 -5.72 -8.27
N GLU A 269 9.08 -5.20 -8.48
CA GLU A 269 10.21 -6.01 -9.00
C GLU A 269 10.61 -7.09 -8.00
N GLN A 270 10.69 -6.78 -6.71
CA GLN A 270 10.98 -7.77 -5.67
C GLN A 270 9.91 -8.86 -5.61
N ALA A 271 8.63 -8.49 -5.63
CA ALA A 271 7.53 -9.44 -5.59
C ALA A 271 7.51 -10.37 -6.82
N ILE A 272 7.88 -9.86 -8.00
CA ILE A 272 8.07 -10.65 -9.21
C ILE A 272 9.21 -11.66 -9.01
N ASP A 273 10.33 -11.24 -8.44
CA ASP A 273 11.49 -12.12 -8.18
C ASP A 273 11.15 -13.25 -7.19
N GLU A 274 10.40 -12.93 -6.16
CA GLU A 274 9.91 -13.90 -5.17
C GLU A 274 8.93 -14.90 -5.82
N ALA A 275 7.98 -14.41 -6.61
CA ALA A 275 7.01 -15.23 -7.33
C ALA A 275 7.68 -16.15 -8.37
N ALA A 276 8.75 -15.69 -9.02
CA ALA A 276 9.52 -16.48 -9.97
C ALA A 276 10.30 -17.63 -9.30
N LYS A 277 10.74 -17.45 -8.04
CA LYS A 277 11.45 -18.47 -7.24
C LYS A 277 10.49 -19.48 -6.59
N ALA A 278 9.25 -19.11 -6.36
CA ALA A 278 8.25 -20.01 -5.75
C ALA A 278 8.01 -21.22 -6.67
N LYS A 279 8.02 -22.44 -6.06
CA LYS A 279 7.81 -23.72 -6.77
C LYS A 279 6.34 -23.94 -7.07
#